data_df65d8162187631ae03caa1e14ec5917
#
_entry.id   df65d8162187631ae03caa1e14ec5917
#
_cell.length_a   1.000
_cell.length_b   1.000
_cell.length_c   1.000
_cell.angle_alpha   90.00
_cell.angle_beta   90.00
_cell.angle_gamma   90.00
#
_symmetry.space_group_name_H-M   'P 1'
#
loop_
_entity.id
_entity.type
_entity.pdbx_description
1 polymer ?
#
loop_
_entity_poly.entity_id
_entity_poly.type
_entity_poly.pdbx_seq_one_letter_code
_entity_poly.pdbx_strand_id
1 'polypeptide(L)'
;MQCYDVVIIGAGPAGLAAAQRLSYQGRRIILIDQGNEIAERIRAVEKELTQGHGGAGLYSDGKFSFFPAASHLWRLPKREALHDAYAWTCKLLNNHGLDTPSFPAVTNTYSSDVGDWVLKSYPSDYLSLQARMELVFGLVSSLDADIASQTRMTNCRYDESTKRHHLELKNTQRCYEITAKTLIWATGRFGALDIKEDIKKTFRRLEVGFRIEQPSELAFFQSLSNLDPKLTLRVASDPTEWRTFCACRNGRTVLTQTQGLWTVSGHSDGPPSQRSNVGFNTRIFDETLAKRTIDTIKAALREQGTYFEIPLMAWLEREQATTSRMDAIYGKEVANAMLLGLRKLINRFPSIEHNETRLIGPTLEGIGWYPEVDGTLRLPNRPTWVVGDACGLFRGIVAAFISGHYAASAVLATLEEYA
;
A
#
# COMPACT_ATOMS: atom_id res chain seq x y z
N MET A 1 -30.99 0.45 -15.45
CA MET A 1 -29.76 0.73 -14.64
C MET A 1 -29.83 -0.12 -13.39
N GLN A 2 -28.78 -0.86 -13.07
CA GLN A 2 -28.74 -1.67 -11.84
C GLN A 2 -28.50 -0.77 -10.63
N CYS A 3 -29.22 -1.06 -9.53
CA CYS A 3 -29.14 -0.29 -8.29
C CYS A 3 -28.60 -1.17 -7.17
N TYR A 4 -27.61 -0.66 -6.44
CA TYR A 4 -26.98 -1.34 -5.29
C TYR A 4 -27.17 -0.53 -4.01
N ASP A 5 -27.10 -1.17 -2.87
CA ASP A 5 -26.96 -0.49 -1.59
C ASP A 5 -25.50 -0.08 -1.38
N VAL A 6 -24.56 -0.96 -1.72
CA VAL A 6 -23.13 -0.73 -1.58
C VAL A 6 -22.38 -1.10 -2.85
N VAL A 7 -21.50 -0.21 -3.30
CA VAL A 7 -20.46 -0.51 -4.29
C VAL A 7 -19.11 -0.46 -3.60
N ILE A 8 -18.28 -1.48 -3.84
CA ILE A 8 -16.90 -1.57 -3.34
C ILE A 8 -15.97 -1.58 -4.54
N ILE A 9 -15.03 -0.65 -4.62
CA ILE A 9 -14.03 -0.55 -5.69
C ILE A 9 -12.69 -1.05 -5.20
N GLY A 10 -12.24 -2.18 -5.74
CA GLY A 10 -11.00 -2.87 -5.42
C GLY A 10 -11.22 -4.12 -4.57
N ALA A 11 -10.82 -5.28 -5.10
CA ALA A 11 -10.86 -6.59 -4.44
C ALA A 11 -9.54 -6.96 -3.76
N GLY A 12 -8.79 -5.95 -3.29
CA GLY A 12 -7.66 -6.13 -2.38
C GLY A 12 -8.12 -6.45 -0.95
N PRO A 13 -7.18 -6.63 0.01
CA PRO A 13 -7.53 -7.01 1.38
C PRO A 13 -8.59 -6.11 2.04
N ALA A 14 -8.54 -4.80 1.81
CA ALA A 14 -9.51 -3.87 2.38
C ALA A 14 -10.91 -4.04 1.79
N GLY A 15 -11.02 -4.20 0.46
CA GLY A 15 -12.31 -4.39 -0.20
C GLY A 15 -12.93 -5.75 0.12
N LEU A 16 -12.12 -6.81 0.16
CA LEU A 16 -12.57 -8.16 0.56
C LEU A 16 -13.08 -8.18 2.01
N ALA A 17 -12.39 -7.53 2.93
CA ALA A 17 -12.82 -7.42 4.32
C ALA A 17 -14.12 -6.63 4.46
N ALA A 18 -14.26 -5.54 3.70
CA ALA A 18 -15.49 -4.77 3.67
C ALA A 18 -16.66 -5.58 3.10
N ALA A 19 -16.46 -6.25 1.96
CA ALA A 19 -17.45 -7.10 1.33
C ALA A 19 -17.90 -8.23 2.28
N GLN A 20 -16.97 -8.87 2.94
CA GLN A 20 -17.25 -9.95 3.89
C GLN A 20 -18.07 -9.47 5.10
N ARG A 21 -17.75 -8.29 5.66
CA ARG A 21 -18.51 -7.71 6.78
C ARG A 21 -19.94 -7.33 6.38
N LEU A 22 -20.14 -6.95 5.14
CA LEU A 22 -21.44 -6.55 4.58
C LEU A 22 -22.27 -7.73 4.07
N SER A 23 -21.64 -8.87 3.78
CA SER A 23 -22.31 -10.07 3.29
C SER A 23 -23.36 -10.58 4.29
N TYR A 24 -24.43 -11.16 3.78
CA TYR A 24 -25.55 -11.71 4.55
C TYR A 24 -26.30 -10.72 5.46
N GLN A 25 -26.20 -9.43 5.15
CA GLN A 25 -26.91 -8.35 5.86
C GLN A 25 -28.21 -7.91 5.14
N GLY A 26 -28.67 -8.70 4.15
CA GLY A 26 -29.84 -8.36 3.34
C GLY A 26 -29.65 -7.12 2.48
N ARG A 27 -28.41 -6.78 2.13
CA ARG A 27 -28.06 -5.61 1.30
C ARG A 27 -27.53 -6.07 -0.04
N ARG A 28 -27.90 -5.34 -1.10
CA ARG A 28 -27.38 -5.61 -2.43
C ARG A 28 -26.02 -4.97 -2.64
N ILE A 29 -24.98 -5.81 -2.74
CA ILE A 29 -23.57 -5.39 -2.78
C ILE A 29 -22.97 -5.77 -4.14
N ILE A 30 -22.08 -4.94 -4.67
CA ILE A 30 -21.19 -5.31 -5.76
C ILE A 30 -19.75 -4.97 -5.41
N LEU A 31 -18.85 -5.93 -5.62
CA LEU A 31 -17.40 -5.79 -5.53
C LEU A 31 -16.80 -5.73 -6.94
N ILE A 32 -16.07 -4.66 -7.24
CA ILE A 32 -15.53 -4.38 -8.58
C ILE A 32 -14.02 -4.34 -8.50
N ASP A 33 -13.33 -5.06 -9.40
CA ASP A 33 -11.88 -4.96 -9.57
C ASP A 33 -11.49 -4.92 -11.05
N GLN A 34 -10.48 -4.10 -11.37
CA GLN A 34 -9.98 -3.96 -12.73
C GLN A 34 -9.11 -5.13 -13.19
N GLY A 35 -8.62 -5.94 -12.28
CA GLY A 35 -7.77 -7.11 -12.56
C GLY A 35 -8.57 -8.41 -12.54
N ASN A 36 -7.82 -9.49 -12.66
CA ASN A 36 -8.36 -10.83 -12.82
C ASN A 36 -8.86 -11.46 -11.51
N GLU A 37 -9.70 -12.46 -11.66
CA GLU A 37 -10.08 -13.36 -10.57
C GLU A 37 -8.87 -14.14 -10.06
N ILE A 38 -8.96 -14.64 -8.82
CA ILE A 38 -7.82 -15.31 -8.16
C ILE A 38 -7.24 -16.47 -8.99
N ALA A 39 -8.11 -17.24 -9.64
CA ALA A 39 -7.71 -18.39 -10.46
C ALA A 39 -7.01 -18.01 -11.77
N GLU A 40 -7.23 -16.79 -12.25
CA GLU A 40 -6.70 -16.29 -13.53
C GLU A 40 -5.49 -15.37 -13.36
N ARG A 41 -5.12 -15.01 -12.12
CA ARG A 41 -4.00 -14.12 -11.87
C ARG A 41 -2.67 -14.78 -12.22
N ILE A 42 -1.83 -14.09 -13.01
CA ILE A 42 -0.55 -14.58 -13.52
C ILE A 42 0.60 -13.79 -12.88
N ARG A 43 1.40 -14.43 -12.04
CA ARG A 43 2.53 -13.82 -11.35
C ARG A 43 3.62 -13.24 -12.27
N ALA A 44 3.74 -13.73 -13.49
CA ALA A 44 4.73 -13.27 -14.46
C ALA A 44 4.36 -11.96 -15.16
N VAL A 45 3.17 -11.41 -14.91
CA VAL A 45 2.68 -10.18 -15.54
C VAL A 45 2.70 -9.05 -14.51
N GLU A 46 3.43 -7.98 -14.77
CA GLU A 46 3.73 -6.90 -13.82
C GLU A 46 2.48 -6.22 -13.24
N LYS A 47 1.45 -5.99 -14.06
CA LYS A 47 0.17 -5.44 -13.60
C LYS A 47 -0.60 -6.39 -12.69
N GLU A 48 -0.50 -7.71 -12.93
CA GLU A 48 -1.14 -8.74 -12.12
C GLU A 48 -0.53 -8.85 -10.72
N LEU A 49 0.67 -8.35 -10.52
CA LEU A 49 1.31 -8.31 -9.20
C LEU A 49 0.60 -7.34 -8.24
N THR A 50 -0.20 -6.40 -8.76
CA THR A 50 -0.76 -5.31 -7.95
C THR A 50 -2.27 -5.17 -8.01
N GLN A 51 -2.96 -5.79 -8.95
CA GLN A 51 -4.41 -5.68 -9.15
C GLN A 51 -5.08 -7.05 -9.28
N GLY A 52 -6.41 -7.10 -9.20
CA GLY A 52 -7.22 -8.33 -9.15
C GLY A 52 -7.44 -8.82 -7.73
N HIS A 53 -8.08 -9.97 -7.58
CA HIS A 53 -8.44 -10.52 -6.28
C HIS A 53 -7.23 -10.69 -5.36
N GLY A 54 -7.31 -10.18 -4.13
CA GLY A 54 -6.20 -10.11 -3.18
C GLY A 54 -5.25 -8.91 -3.39
N GLY A 55 -5.42 -8.14 -4.49
CA GLY A 55 -4.65 -6.92 -4.78
C GLY A 55 -3.13 -7.15 -4.76
N ALA A 56 -2.37 -6.10 -4.40
CA ALA A 56 -0.93 -6.18 -4.24
C ALA A 56 -0.47 -7.07 -3.06
N GLY A 57 -1.37 -7.36 -2.12
CA GLY A 57 -1.09 -8.22 -0.97
C GLY A 57 -0.82 -9.67 -1.35
N LEU A 58 -1.44 -10.18 -2.43
CA LEU A 58 -1.32 -11.57 -2.84
C LEU A 58 0.12 -11.94 -3.21
N TYR A 59 0.76 -11.11 -4.05
CA TYR A 59 2.12 -11.35 -4.55
C TYR A 59 3.19 -10.49 -3.86
N SER A 60 2.87 -9.97 -2.65
CA SER A 60 3.84 -9.24 -1.84
C SER A 60 4.94 -10.16 -1.28
N ASP A 61 5.75 -9.63 -0.37
CA ASP A 61 6.73 -10.43 0.38
C ASP A 61 6.10 -11.46 1.35
N GLY A 62 4.77 -11.50 1.46
CA GLY A 62 4.04 -12.43 2.32
C GLY A 62 4.03 -12.08 3.80
N LYS A 63 4.51 -10.90 4.15
CA LYS A 63 4.66 -10.45 5.53
C LYS A 63 3.40 -9.78 6.07
N PHE A 64 2.95 -10.23 7.22
CA PHE A 64 1.86 -9.65 7.99
C PHE A 64 2.42 -8.98 9.23
N SER A 65 2.16 -7.69 9.38
CA SER A 65 2.73 -6.87 10.45
C SER A 65 1.65 -6.27 11.33
N PHE A 66 1.78 -6.44 12.64
CA PHE A 66 0.82 -6.04 13.64
C PHE A 66 1.24 -4.75 14.37
N PHE A 67 0.48 -4.36 15.39
CA PHE A 67 0.82 -3.20 16.22
C PHE A 67 2.30 -3.26 16.66
N PRO A 68 3.01 -2.13 16.64
CA PRO A 68 2.63 -0.77 16.29
C PRO A 68 2.77 -0.40 14.80
N ALA A 69 2.88 -1.40 13.89
CA ALA A 69 2.75 -1.10 12.46
C ALA A 69 1.45 -0.33 12.21
N ALA A 70 1.41 0.49 11.15
CA ALA A 70 0.22 1.28 10.81
C ALA A 70 -0.32 2.16 11.95
N SER A 71 0.54 2.93 12.58
CA SER A 71 0.28 3.63 13.87
C SER A 71 -1.03 4.42 13.94
N HIS A 72 -1.50 5.01 12.82
CA HIS A 72 -2.76 5.75 12.78
C HIS A 72 -4.01 4.87 12.87
N LEU A 73 -3.94 3.62 12.43
CA LEU A 73 -5.04 2.65 12.51
C LEU A 73 -5.53 2.48 13.96
N TRP A 74 -4.58 2.35 14.88
CA TRP A 74 -4.83 2.08 16.30
C TRP A 74 -5.39 3.28 17.07
N ARG A 75 -5.50 4.44 16.41
CA ARG A 75 -6.09 5.68 16.94
C ARG A 75 -7.49 5.95 16.40
N LEU A 76 -8.05 5.05 15.60
CA LEU A 76 -9.43 5.19 15.13
C LEU A 76 -10.40 5.24 16.32
N PRO A 77 -11.39 6.18 16.31
CA PRO A 77 -12.14 6.52 17.53
C PRO A 77 -13.20 5.48 17.91
N LYS A 78 -13.76 4.72 16.94
CA LYS A 78 -14.78 3.71 17.23
C LYS A 78 -14.11 2.42 17.72
N ARG A 79 -13.76 2.41 19.01
CA ARG A 79 -12.92 1.36 19.62
C ARG A 79 -13.52 -0.05 19.53
N GLU A 80 -14.81 -0.19 19.73
CA GLU A 80 -15.52 -1.47 19.61
C GLU A 80 -15.42 -2.01 18.16
N ALA A 81 -15.79 -1.20 17.17
CA ALA A 81 -15.67 -1.60 15.76
C ALA A 81 -14.22 -1.92 15.36
N LEU A 82 -13.22 -1.21 15.93
CA LEU A 82 -11.81 -1.51 15.69
C LEU A 82 -11.41 -2.85 16.33
N HIS A 83 -11.89 -3.14 17.53
CA HIS A 83 -11.64 -4.41 18.20
C HIS A 83 -12.26 -5.58 17.42
N ASP A 84 -13.51 -5.44 16.99
CA ASP A 84 -14.22 -6.45 16.19
C ASP A 84 -13.50 -6.70 14.85
N ALA A 85 -13.07 -5.64 14.18
CA ALA A 85 -12.31 -5.74 12.93
C ALA A 85 -10.97 -6.45 13.14
N TYR A 86 -10.29 -6.17 14.25
CA TYR A 86 -9.05 -6.86 14.61
C TYR A 86 -9.31 -8.35 14.93
N ALA A 87 -10.29 -8.63 15.76
CA ALA A 87 -10.65 -10.02 16.13
C ALA A 87 -11.02 -10.86 14.91
N TRP A 88 -11.81 -10.29 13.98
CA TRP A 88 -12.13 -10.93 12.70
C TRP A 88 -10.88 -11.19 11.87
N THR A 89 -10.00 -10.18 11.74
CA THR A 89 -8.74 -10.32 10.99
C THR A 89 -7.85 -11.39 11.59
N CYS A 90 -7.68 -11.41 12.92
CA CYS A 90 -6.89 -12.44 13.61
C CYS A 90 -7.46 -13.84 13.38
N LYS A 91 -8.78 -14.01 13.53
CA LYS A 91 -9.44 -15.31 13.25
C LYS A 91 -9.19 -15.78 11.83
N LEU A 92 -9.30 -14.86 10.84
CA LEU A 92 -9.01 -15.18 9.44
C LEU A 92 -7.57 -15.65 9.25
N LEU A 93 -6.59 -14.94 9.81
CA LEU A 93 -5.16 -15.24 9.66
C LEU A 93 -4.77 -16.52 10.42
N ASN A 94 -5.29 -16.72 11.63
CA ASN A 94 -5.04 -17.93 12.42
C ASN A 94 -5.55 -19.18 11.71
N ASN A 95 -6.69 -19.12 11.04
CA ASN A 95 -7.22 -20.22 10.24
C ASN A 95 -6.32 -20.62 9.06
N HIS A 96 -5.38 -19.74 8.67
CA HIS A 96 -4.39 -19.99 7.61
C HIS A 96 -2.96 -20.20 8.17
N GLY A 97 -2.84 -20.46 9.48
CA GLY A 97 -1.58 -20.85 10.11
C GLY A 97 -0.68 -19.72 10.57
N LEU A 98 -1.20 -18.50 10.73
CA LEU A 98 -0.43 -17.37 11.24
C LEU A 98 -0.81 -17.10 12.69
N ASP A 99 0.15 -17.14 13.61
CA ASP A 99 -0.06 -16.77 15.01
C ASP A 99 -0.19 -15.27 15.16
N THR A 100 -1.37 -14.80 15.57
CA THR A 100 -1.63 -13.38 15.72
C THR A 100 -1.52 -12.93 17.18
N PRO A 101 -0.93 -11.74 17.44
CA PRO A 101 -0.87 -11.19 18.79
C PRO A 101 -2.27 -10.76 19.29
N SER A 102 -2.41 -10.60 20.59
CA SER A 102 -3.61 -10.03 21.20
C SER A 102 -3.81 -8.56 20.77
N PHE A 103 -5.04 -8.06 20.94
CA PHE A 103 -5.34 -6.66 20.69
C PHE A 103 -4.42 -5.75 21.51
N PRO A 104 -3.78 -4.73 20.91
CA PRO A 104 -2.73 -3.97 21.59
C PRO A 104 -3.25 -3.15 22.76
N ALA A 105 -2.57 -3.26 23.90
CA ALA A 105 -2.66 -2.27 24.98
C ALA A 105 -1.88 -1.01 24.58
N VAL A 106 -2.47 0.16 24.73
CA VAL A 106 -2.11 1.43 24.05
C VAL A 106 -0.74 2.03 24.44
N THR A 107 0.01 1.46 25.36
CA THR A 107 1.07 2.19 26.09
C THR A 107 2.51 1.86 25.74
N ASN A 108 2.80 0.90 24.86
CA ASN A 108 4.18 0.48 24.64
C ASN A 108 4.84 1.14 23.43
N THR A 109 5.96 1.81 23.62
CA THR A 109 6.88 2.25 22.57
C THR A 109 7.71 1.06 22.09
N TYR A 110 7.57 0.72 20.83
CA TYR A 110 8.32 -0.36 20.18
C TYR A 110 9.42 0.24 19.28
N SER A 111 10.23 1.11 19.83
CA SER A 111 11.35 1.72 19.11
C SER A 111 12.61 1.67 19.99
N SER A 112 13.73 1.47 19.32
CA SER A 112 15.05 1.53 19.94
C SER A 112 15.98 2.36 19.05
N ASP A 113 16.94 3.04 19.68
CA ASP A 113 17.95 3.81 18.97
C ASP A 113 19.02 2.87 18.39
N VAL A 114 19.41 3.12 17.15
CA VAL A 114 20.49 2.44 16.44
C VAL A 114 21.41 3.53 15.88
N GLY A 115 22.24 4.11 16.75
CA GLY A 115 22.96 5.37 16.49
C GLY A 115 21.94 6.51 16.34
N ASP A 116 22.09 7.30 15.26
CA ASP A 116 21.15 8.39 14.93
C ASP A 116 19.83 7.89 14.33
N TRP A 117 19.71 6.59 14.03
CA TRP A 117 18.53 5.98 13.45
C TRP A 117 17.64 5.39 14.55
N VAL A 118 16.34 5.52 14.37
CA VAL A 118 15.34 4.89 15.22
C VAL A 118 14.84 3.63 14.52
N LEU A 119 15.04 2.47 15.16
CA LEU A 119 14.51 1.18 14.73
C LEU A 119 13.12 0.97 15.33
N LYS A 120 12.12 0.81 14.51
CA LYS A 120 10.77 0.43 14.91
C LYS A 120 10.61 -1.09 14.84
N SER A 121 10.37 -1.72 15.99
CA SER A 121 10.10 -3.15 16.11
C SER A 121 8.61 -3.41 16.28
N TYR A 122 8.10 -4.49 15.67
CA TYR A 122 6.71 -4.94 15.79
C TYR A 122 6.61 -6.42 15.40
N PRO A 123 5.63 -7.14 15.97
CA PRO A 123 5.34 -8.51 15.56
C PRO A 123 5.05 -8.59 14.08
N SER A 124 5.73 -9.49 13.41
CA SER A 124 5.52 -9.79 11.99
C SER A 124 5.78 -11.26 11.75
N ASP A 125 5.00 -11.85 10.86
CA ASP A 125 5.17 -13.23 10.45
C ASP A 125 4.79 -13.39 8.97
N TYR A 126 5.10 -14.55 8.38
CA TYR A 126 4.87 -14.84 6.97
C TYR A 126 3.73 -15.83 6.75
N LEU A 127 2.89 -15.54 5.77
CA LEU A 127 2.10 -16.59 5.10
C LEU A 127 2.73 -16.93 3.75
N SER A 128 2.79 -18.21 3.44
CA SER A 128 3.21 -18.67 2.12
C SER A 128 2.29 -18.13 1.03
N LEU A 129 2.75 -18.11 -0.22
CA LEU A 129 1.89 -17.73 -1.35
C LEU A 129 0.67 -18.65 -1.43
N GLN A 130 0.84 -19.95 -1.22
CA GLN A 130 -0.25 -20.90 -1.23
C GLN A 130 -1.32 -20.55 -0.17
N ALA A 131 -0.93 -20.31 1.07
CA ALA A 131 -1.84 -19.92 2.13
C ALA A 131 -2.58 -18.60 1.84
N ARG A 132 -1.89 -17.63 1.21
CA ARG A 132 -2.52 -16.37 0.78
C ARG A 132 -3.51 -16.58 -0.37
N MET A 133 -3.21 -17.46 -1.32
CA MET A 133 -4.15 -17.81 -2.39
C MET A 133 -5.40 -18.49 -1.82
N GLU A 134 -5.25 -19.44 -0.91
CA GLU A 134 -6.35 -20.11 -0.22
C GLU A 134 -7.20 -19.13 0.60
N LEU A 135 -6.55 -18.21 1.32
CA LEU A 135 -7.22 -17.15 2.08
C LEU A 135 -8.08 -16.26 1.17
N VAL A 136 -7.50 -15.78 0.05
CA VAL A 136 -8.23 -14.91 -0.88
C VAL A 136 -9.34 -15.67 -1.57
N PHE A 137 -9.10 -16.90 -2.01
CA PHE A 137 -10.12 -17.76 -2.63
C PHE A 137 -11.28 -18.03 -1.66
N GLY A 138 -10.98 -18.38 -0.42
CA GLY A 138 -11.98 -18.62 0.63
C GLY A 138 -12.82 -17.38 0.92
N LEU A 139 -12.19 -16.20 1.02
CA LEU A 139 -12.91 -14.94 1.19
C LEU A 139 -13.86 -14.68 0.01
N VAL A 140 -13.36 -14.71 -1.23
CA VAL A 140 -14.16 -14.44 -2.42
C VAL A 140 -15.34 -15.42 -2.53
N SER A 141 -15.09 -16.72 -2.33
CA SER A 141 -16.12 -17.77 -2.42
C SER A 141 -17.19 -17.66 -1.34
N SER A 142 -16.91 -17.01 -0.22
CA SER A 142 -17.85 -16.83 0.89
C SER A 142 -18.67 -15.53 0.82
N LEU A 143 -18.50 -14.71 -0.23
CA LEU A 143 -19.23 -13.46 -0.33
C LEU A 143 -20.69 -13.65 -0.80
N ASP A 144 -21.59 -12.97 -0.14
CA ASP A 144 -22.95 -12.73 -0.64
C ASP A 144 -22.97 -11.35 -1.31
N ALA A 145 -22.41 -11.30 -2.52
CA ALA A 145 -22.24 -10.07 -3.31
C ALA A 145 -22.08 -10.39 -4.79
N ASP A 146 -22.53 -9.49 -5.65
CA ASP A 146 -22.16 -9.51 -7.06
C ASP A 146 -20.65 -9.20 -7.19
N ILE A 147 -19.92 -9.91 -8.05
CA ILE A 147 -18.49 -9.67 -8.29
C ILE A 147 -18.29 -9.32 -9.77
N ALA A 148 -17.61 -8.21 -10.02
CA ALA A 148 -17.25 -7.75 -11.35
C ALA A 148 -15.75 -7.60 -11.50
N SER A 149 -15.08 -8.69 -11.89
CA SER A 149 -13.65 -8.72 -12.23
C SER A 149 -13.41 -8.12 -13.61
N GLN A 150 -12.17 -7.78 -13.95
CA GLN A 150 -11.77 -7.14 -15.22
C GLN A 150 -12.63 -5.91 -15.55
N THR A 151 -13.12 -5.22 -14.51
CA THR A 151 -14.05 -4.10 -14.64
C THR A 151 -13.47 -2.87 -13.96
N ARG A 152 -13.24 -1.83 -14.74
CA ARG A 152 -12.71 -0.55 -14.26
C ARG A 152 -13.82 0.47 -14.10
N MET A 153 -13.83 1.16 -12.98
CA MET A 153 -14.61 2.38 -12.81
C MET A 153 -13.91 3.52 -13.57
N THR A 154 -14.60 4.11 -14.55
CA THR A 154 -14.07 5.20 -15.37
C THR A 154 -14.52 6.56 -14.87
N ASN A 155 -15.69 6.61 -14.23
CA ASN A 155 -16.24 7.83 -13.67
C ASN A 155 -17.09 7.51 -12.45
N CYS A 156 -17.16 8.46 -11.50
CA CYS A 156 -18.05 8.40 -10.37
C CYS A 156 -18.49 9.83 -10.00
N ARG A 157 -19.78 10.04 -9.82
CA ARG A 157 -20.35 11.28 -9.30
C ARG A 157 -21.38 10.97 -8.21
N TYR A 158 -21.47 11.82 -7.21
CA TYR A 158 -22.53 11.77 -6.23
C TYR A 158 -23.60 12.79 -6.60
N ASP A 159 -24.85 12.38 -6.62
CA ASP A 159 -26.01 13.21 -6.92
C ASP A 159 -26.73 13.52 -5.61
N GLU A 160 -26.67 14.77 -5.18
CA GLU A 160 -27.29 15.26 -3.94
C GLU A 160 -28.82 15.18 -3.98
N SER A 161 -29.45 15.29 -5.16
CA SER A 161 -30.89 15.24 -5.31
C SER A 161 -31.47 13.85 -5.13
N THR A 162 -30.78 12.83 -5.66
CA THR A 162 -31.18 11.43 -5.54
C THR A 162 -30.51 10.71 -4.37
N LYS A 163 -29.54 11.36 -3.71
CA LYS A 163 -28.67 10.77 -2.66
C LYS A 163 -28.00 9.48 -3.11
N ARG A 164 -27.56 9.43 -4.39
CA ARG A 164 -26.95 8.25 -4.98
C ARG A 164 -25.62 8.56 -5.68
N HIS A 165 -24.73 7.59 -5.65
CA HIS A 165 -23.58 7.54 -6.54
C HIS A 165 -24.02 7.00 -7.90
N HIS A 166 -23.55 7.65 -8.97
CA HIS A 166 -23.62 7.18 -10.35
C HIS A 166 -22.21 6.79 -10.77
N LEU A 167 -22.05 5.53 -11.18
CA LEU A 167 -20.76 4.99 -11.58
C LEU A 167 -20.80 4.52 -13.02
N GLU A 168 -19.83 4.98 -13.82
CA GLU A 168 -19.58 4.47 -15.16
C GLU A 168 -18.51 3.38 -15.05
N LEU A 169 -18.81 2.21 -15.57
CA LEU A 169 -17.98 1.03 -15.54
C LEU A 169 -17.63 0.59 -16.95
N LYS A 170 -16.40 0.13 -17.13
CA LYS A 170 -15.92 -0.43 -18.39
C LYS A 170 -15.25 -1.79 -18.13
N ASN A 171 -15.73 -2.80 -18.83
CA ASN A 171 -15.06 -4.08 -18.94
C ASN A 171 -14.56 -4.31 -20.38
N THR A 172 -14.09 -5.52 -20.69
CA THR A 172 -13.60 -5.88 -22.03
C THR A 172 -14.67 -5.85 -23.11
N GLN A 173 -15.96 -5.93 -22.74
CA GLN A 173 -17.08 -6.08 -23.67
C GLN A 173 -17.86 -4.78 -23.87
N ARG A 174 -18.06 -3.98 -22.81
CA ARG A 174 -18.94 -2.81 -22.84
C ARG A 174 -18.62 -1.77 -21.77
N CYS A 175 -19.15 -0.56 -22.00
CA CYS A 175 -19.36 0.44 -20.95
C CYS A 175 -20.80 0.36 -20.45
N TYR A 176 -21.03 0.50 -19.16
CA TYR A 176 -22.34 0.49 -18.55
C TYR A 176 -22.37 1.30 -17.27
N GLU A 177 -23.57 1.62 -16.81
CA GLU A 177 -23.76 2.43 -15.62
C GLU A 177 -24.50 1.65 -14.52
N ILE A 178 -24.13 1.95 -13.28
CA ILE A 178 -24.83 1.49 -12.07
C ILE A 178 -25.03 2.65 -11.10
N THR A 179 -25.94 2.47 -10.16
CA THR A 179 -26.11 3.42 -9.05
C THR A 179 -25.97 2.73 -7.71
N ALA A 180 -25.54 3.49 -6.68
CA ALA A 180 -25.41 2.98 -5.31
C ALA A 180 -25.81 4.02 -4.28
N LYS A 181 -26.30 3.58 -3.11
CA LYS A 181 -26.51 4.45 -1.94
C LYS A 181 -25.16 4.82 -1.31
N THR A 182 -24.27 3.87 -1.18
CA THR A 182 -22.97 4.04 -0.53
C THR A 182 -21.82 3.50 -1.39
N LEU A 183 -20.62 4.05 -1.19
CA LEU A 183 -19.43 3.69 -1.95
C LEU A 183 -18.25 3.45 -0.99
N ILE A 184 -17.50 2.36 -1.20
CA ILE A 184 -16.24 2.09 -0.53
C ILE A 184 -15.09 2.11 -1.56
N TRP A 185 -14.15 3.03 -1.40
CA TRP A 185 -12.91 3.08 -2.18
C TRP A 185 -11.81 2.29 -1.49
N ALA A 186 -11.52 1.11 -2.02
CA ALA A 186 -10.46 0.19 -1.57
C ALA A 186 -9.35 0.05 -2.64
N THR A 187 -9.04 1.12 -3.35
CA THR A 187 -8.26 1.15 -4.60
C THR A 187 -6.74 1.12 -4.41
N GLY A 188 -6.27 0.87 -3.18
CA GLY A 188 -4.86 0.68 -2.88
C GLY A 188 -4.01 1.96 -2.95
N ARG A 189 -2.68 1.77 -3.03
CA ARG A 189 -1.68 2.82 -2.85
C ARG A 189 -1.87 4.06 -3.74
N PHE A 190 -2.16 3.86 -5.01
CA PHE A 190 -2.33 4.95 -5.97
C PHE A 190 -3.78 5.37 -6.19
N GLY A 191 -4.72 4.73 -5.49
CA GLY A 191 -6.14 5.02 -5.62
C GLY A 191 -6.51 6.48 -5.39
N ALA A 192 -5.80 7.17 -4.51
CA ALA A 192 -6.04 8.60 -4.28
C ALA A 192 -5.63 9.50 -5.47
N LEU A 193 -4.87 8.99 -6.46
CA LEU A 193 -4.60 9.72 -7.71
C LEU A 193 -5.83 9.81 -8.61
N ASP A 194 -6.68 8.78 -8.59
CA ASP A 194 -7.90 8.71 -9.41
C ASP A 194 -9.10 9.45 -8.76
N ILE A 195 -8.94 9.90 -7.52
CA ILE A 195 -9.97 10.67 -6.81
C ILE A 195 -10.03 12.08 -7.39
N LYS A 196 -11.22 12.47 -7.87
CA LYS A 196 -11.45 13.75 -8.54
C LYS A 196 -11.12 14.97 -7.68
N GLU A 197 -10.95 16.10 -8.33
CA GLU A 197 -10.55 17.37 -7.71
C GLU A 197 -11.61 17.97 -6.77
N ASP A 198 -12.90 17.60 -6.95
CA ASP A 198 -14.00 18.06 -6.08
C ASP A 198 -13.91 17.46 -4.65
N ILE A 199 -13.04 16.48 -4.41
CA ILE A 199 -12.82 15.90 -3.10
C ILE A 199 -11.63 16.56 -2.44
N LYS A 200 -11.88 17.17 -1.27
CA LYS A 200 -10.84 17.80 -0.46
C LYS A 200 -9.74 16.80 -0.11
N LYS A 201 -8.50 17.15 -0.43
CA LYS A 201 -7.31 16.36 -0.15
C LYS A 201 -6.40 17.10 0.84
N THR A 202 -5.78 16.34 1.73
CA THR A 202 -4.77 16.84 2.67
C THR A 202 -3.40 16.32 2.26
N PHE A 203 -2.43 17.21 2.24
CA PHE A 203 -1.04 16.81 2.07
C PHE A 203 -0.55 16.10 3.33
N ARG A 204 0.07 14.94 3.14
CA ARG A 204 0.69 14.19 4.24
C ARG A 204 2.20 14.12 4.08
N ARG A 205 2.65 13.51 3.00
CA ARG A 205 4.05 13.43 2.59
C ARG A 205 4.17 12.71 1.24
N LEU A 206 5.17 13.12 0.48
CA LEU A 206 5.63 12.38 -0.69
C LEU A 206 6.72 11.40 -0.26
N GLU A 207 6.65 10.12 -0.66
CA GLU A 207 7.65 9.11 -0.34
C GLU A 207 8.15 8.46 -1.61
N VAL A 208 9.42 8.69 -1.95
CA VAL A 208 10.07 8.17 -3.16
C VAL A 208 11.40 7.54 -2.84
N GLY A 209 11.83 6.60 -3.64
CA GLY A 209 13.07 5.90 -3.37
C GLY A 209 13.39 4.77 -4.34
N PHE A 210 14.11 3.82 -3.82
CA PHE A 210 14.60 2.63 -4.54
C PHE A 210 14.75 1.47 -3.56
N ARG A 211 15.17 0.32 -4.07
CA ARG A 211 15.57 -0.82 -3.23
C ARG A 211 17.10 -0.95 -3.25
N ILE A 212 17.66 -1.21 -2.09
CA ILE A 212 19.07 -1.59 -1.92
C ILE A 212 19.09 -3.12 -1.95
N GLU A 213 19.81 -3.71 -2.87
CA GLU A 213 19.93 -5.15 -3.03
C GLU A 213 21.38 -5.59 -2.92
N GLN A 214 21.63 -6.65 -2.13
CA GLN A 214 22.96 -7.21 -1.85
C GLN A 214 22.93 -8.74 -1.91
N PRO A 215 24.06 -9.42 -2.10
CA PRO A 215 24.19 -10.84 -1.74
C PRO A 215 23.72 -11.07 -0.29
N SER A 216 23.02 -12.17 -0.04
CA SER A 216 22.38 -12.39 1.27
C SER A 216 23.37 -12.48 2.41
N GLU A 217 24.56 -12.99 2.18
CA GLU A 217 25.66 -13.08 3.16
C GLU A 217 26.25 -11.72 3.54
N LEU A 218 26.12 -10.71 2.66
CA LEU A 218 26.64 -9.35 2.87
C LEU A 218 25.57 -8.37 3.29
N ALA A 219 24.31 -8.74 3.20
CA ALA A 219 23.20 -7.83 3.43
C ALA A 219 23.22 -7.21 4.83
N PHE A 220 23.23 -5.88 4.90
CA PHE A 220 23.39 -5.12 6.16
C PHE A 220 22.36 -5.49 7.23
N PHE A 221 21.15 -5.88 6.83
CA PHE A 221 20.09 -6.24 7.78
C PHE A 221 20.30 -7.62 8.44
N GLN A 222 21.33 -8.37 8.09
CA GLN A 222 21.75 -9.53 8.91
C GLN A 222 22.23 -9.11 10.30
N SER A 223 22.72 -7.88 10.44
CA SER A 223 23.07 -7.31 11.75
C SER A 223 21.85 -6.96 12.62
N LEU A 224 20.64 -7.06 12.08
CA LEU A 224 19.39 -6.77 12.76
C LEU A 224 18.52 -8.04 12.82
N SER A 225 18.08 -8.41 14.02
CA SER A 225 17.26 -9.61 14.26
C SER A 225 15.81 -9.47 13.77
N ASN A 226 15.35 -8.25 13.52
CA ASN A 226 13.97 -7.98 13.10
C ASN A 226 13.69 -8.55 11.71
N LEU A 227 12.52 -9.17 11.50
CA LEU A 227 12.07 -9.63 10.20
C LEU A 227 11.95 -8.48 9.19
N ASP A 228 11.45 -7.34 9.65
CA ASP A 228 11.24 -6.14 8.84
C ASP A 228 11.81 -4.91 9.55
N PRO A 229 13.15 -4.72 9.52
CA PRO A 229 13.78 -3.59 10.19
C PRO A 229 13.36 -2.28 9.50
N LYS A 230 12.55 -1.50 10.20
CA LYS A 230 12.16 -0.14 9.79
C LYS A 230 12.97 0.89 10.52
N LEU A 231 14.08 1.26 9.92
CA LEU A 231 14.95 2.34 10.39
C LEU A 231 14.41 3.67 9.88
N THR A 232 14.39 4.67 10.73
CA THR A 232 13.99 6.03 10.38
C THR A 232 15.02 7.01 10.90
N LEU A 233 15.43 7.95 10.07
CA LEU A 233 16.28 9.07 10.44
C LEU A 233 15.60 10.38 10.06
N ARG A 234 15.37 11.24 11.05
CA ARG A 234 14.85 12.59 10.87
C ARG A 234 15.84 13.59 11.47
N VAL A 235 16.24 14.55 10.67
CA VAL A 235 17.07 15.67 11.12
C VAL A 235 16.14 16.87 11.32
N ALA A 236 16.16 17.49 12.50
CA ALA A 236 15.18 18.52 12.88
C ALA A 236 15.13 19.74 11.94
N SER A 237 16.26 20.06 11.30
CA SER A 237 16.37 21.19 10.34
C SER A 237 16.13 20.81 8.89
N ASP A 238 15.84 19.53 8.60
CA ASP A 238 15.69 19.03 7.23
C ASP A 238 14.19 18.77 6.94
N PRO A 239 13.67 19.26 5.80
CA PRO A 239 12.28 18.97 5.39
C PRO A 239 12.08 17.52 4.97
N THR A 240 13.12 16.68 5.00
CA THR A 240 13.11 15.28 4.62
C THR A 240 13.34 14.36 5.81
N GLU A 241 12.89 13.13 5.66
CA GLU A 241 13.14 12.01 6.56
C GLU A 241 13.52 10.81 5.71
N TRP A 242 14.50 10.03 6.15
CA TRP A 242 14.88 8.81 5.45
C TRP A 242 14.39 7.58 6.20
N ARG A 243 14.03 6.56 5.44
CA ARG A 243 13.46 5.35 6.02
C ARG A 243 13.77 4.11 5.21
N THR A 244 14.12 3.01 5.91
CA THR A 244 14.07 1.66 5.32
C THR A 244 12.67 1.06 5.49
N PHE A 245 12.28 0.16 4.57
CA PHE A 245 11.01 -0.54 4.62
C PHE A 245 11.07 -1.86 3.85
N CYS A 246 10.18 -2.79 4.18
CA CYS A 246 9.95 -4.03 3.44
C CYS A 246 11.27 -4.77 3.13
N ALA A 247 11.97 -5.21 4.17
CA ALA A 247 13.17 -6.05 4.01
C ALA A 247 12.76 -7.45 3.52
N CYS A 248 13.32 -7.87 2.40
CA CYS A 248 13.08 -9.17 1.77
C CYS A 248 14.38 -9.97 1.81
N ARG A 249 14.46 -10.93 2.72
CA ARG A 249 15.61 -11.82 2.87
C ARG A 249 15.52 -12.96 1.85
N ASN A 250 16.60 -13.28 1.15
CA ASN A 250 16.64 -14.27 0.08
C ASN A 250 15.57 -14.07 -1.01
N GLY A 251 15.10 -12.84 -1.15
CA GLY A 251 14.08 -12.45 -2.09
C GLY A 251 14.64 -11.68 -3.28
N ARG A 252 13.77 -11.28 -4.18
CA ARG A 252 14.10 -10.52 -5.39
C ARG A 252 13.40 -9.17 -5.42
N THR A 253 14.02 -8.22 -6.07
CA THR A 253 13.35 -7.01 -6.52
C THR A 253 12.67 -7.31 -7.85
N VAL A 254 11.39 -6.98 -7.97
CA VAL A 254 10.59 -7.21 -9.18
C VAL A 254 9.97 -5.90 -9.66
N LEU A 255 9.86 -5.77 -10.99
CA LEU A 255 9.15 -4.68 -11.62
C LEU A 255 7.64 -4.90 -11.46
N THR A 256 6.90 -3.86 -11.17
CA THR A 256 5.45 -3.86 -11.01
C THR A 256 4.81 -2.69 -11.75
N GLN A 257 3.59 -2.87 -12.21
CA GLN A 257 2.80 -1.79 -12.78
C GLN A 257 1.50 -1.62 -12.00
N THR A 258 1.24 -0.41 -11.52
CA THR A 258 0.00 -0.07 -10.80
C THR A 258 -0.58 1.21 -11.39
N GLN A 259 -1.82 1.13 -11.92
CA GLN A 259 -2.49 2.29 -12.55
C GLN A 259 -1.62 3.00 -13.61
N GLY A 260 -0.88 2.23 -14.40
CA GLY A 260 0.01 2.74 -15.43
C GLY A 260 1.33 3.31 -14.94
N LEU A 261 1.63 3.24 -13.64
CA LEU A 261 2.91 3.65 -13.07
C LEU A 261 3.81 2.44 -12.84
N TRP A 262 5.03 2.51 -13.34
CA TRP A 262 6.06 1.49 -13.20
C TRP A 262 6.88 1.75 -11.94
N THR A 263 6.91 0.77 -11.04
CA THR A 263 7.66 0.82 -9.78
C THR A 263 8.28 -0.55 -9.50
N VAL A 264 9.13 -0.63 -8.49
CA VAL A 264 9.68 -1.92 -8.05
C VAL A 264 9.16 -2.30 -6.67
N SER A 265 9.06 -3.60 -6.43
CA SER A 265 8.65 -4.19 -5.15
C SER A 265 9.59 -5.32 -4.75
N GLY A 266 9.67 -5.64 -3.46
CA GLY A 266 10.41 -6.80 -2.97
C GLY A 266 9.49 -8.01 -2.84
N HIS A 267 9.94 -9.16 -3.30
CA HIS A 267 9.23 -10.43 -3.22
C HIS A 267 10.13 -11.51 -2.62
N SER A 268 9.60 -12.30 -1.70
CA SER A 268 10.31 -13.40 -1.02
C SER A 268 9.74 -14.79 -1.31
N ASP A 269 8.71 -14.90 -2.15
CA ASP A 269 7.95 -16.15 -2.37
C ASP A 269 8.54 -17.07 -3.45
N GLY A 270 9.67 -16.75 -3.98
CA GLY A 270 10.33 -17.61 -4.98
C GLY A 270 11.35 -18.56 -4.35
N PRO A 271 12.00 -19.39 -5.16
CA PRO A 271 13.19 -20.07 -4.69
C PRO A 271 14.20 -19.03 -4.17
N PRO A 272 15.00 -19.37 -3.13
CA PRO A 272 16.00 -18.45 -2.57
C PRO A 272 16.88 -17.86 -3.68
N SER A 273 16.96 -16.54 -3.74
CA SER A 273 17.70 -15.83 -4.80
C SER A 273 19.19 -15.67 -4.49
N GLN A 274 19.62 -16.05 -3.28
CA GLN A 274 20.93 -15.74 -2.70
C GLN A 274 21.18 -14.23 -2.59
N ARG A 275 20.17 -13.41 -2.84
CA ARG A 275 20.20 -11.95 -2.67
C ARG A 275 19.11 -11.53 -1.71
N SER A 276 19.33 -10.40 -1.09
CA SER A 276 18.36 -9.79 -0.17
C SER A 276 18.23 -8.32 -0.49
N ASN A 277 17.05 -7.77 -0.26
CA ASN A 277 16.82 -6.38 -0.60
C ASN A 277 15.95 -5.67 0.46
N VAL A 278 16.10 -4.36 0.55
CA VAL A 278 15.32 -3.49 1.42
C VAL A 278 14.96 -2.20 0.69
N GLY A 279 13.74 -1.74 0.85
CA GLY A 279 13.35 -0.44 0.32
C GLY A 279 13.98 0.68 1.12
N PHE A 280 14.40 1.74 0.43
CA PHE A 280 14.92 2.98 1.00
C PHE A 280 14.16 4.16 0.44
N ASN A 281 13.49 4.94 1.29
CA ASN A 281 12.70 6.09 0.90
C ASN A 281 13.25 7.38 1.49
N THR A 282 13.17 8.44 0.70
CA THR A 282 13.17 9.82 1.14
C THR A 282 11.72 10.28 1.26
N ARG A 283 11.34 10.72 2.45
CA ARG A 283 10.02 11.27 2.78
C ARG A 283 10.12 12.78 2.81
N ILE A 284 9.29 13.43 2.02
CA ILE A 284 9.26 14.88 1.84
C ILE A 284 8.00 15.39 2.55
N PHE A 285 8.20 16.22 3.58
CA PHE A 285 7.12 16.87 4.34
C PHE A 285 6.90 18.33 3.92
N ASP A 286 7.77 18.87 3.10
CA ASP A 286 7.57 20.19 2.46
C ASP A 286 6.60 20.04 1.28
N GLU A 287 5.39 20.62 1.44
CA GLU A 287 4.35 20.57 0.41
C GLU A 287 4.76 21.27 -0.88
N THR A 288 5.54 22.35 -0.79
CA THR A 288 6.00 23.11 -1.94
C THR A 288 6.99 22.30 -2.79
N LEU A 289 7.96 21.65 -2.13
CA LEU A 289 8.88 20.74 -2.80
C LEU A 289 8.13 19.54 -3.40
N ALA A 290 7.20 18.97 -2.66
CA ALA A 290 6.39 17.85 -3.14
C ALA A 290 5.57 18.23 -4.39
N LYS A 291 4.96 19.42 -4.43
CA LYS A 291 4.21 19.92 -5.60
C LYS A 291 5.11 20.10 -6.84
N ARG A 292 6.32 20.61 -6.64
CA ARG A 292 7.27 20.80 -7.76
C ARG A 292 7.78 19.47 -8.35
N THR A 293 7.84 18.42 -7.55
CA THR A 293 8.49 17.16 -7.93
C THR A 293 7.54 16.06 -8.34
N ILE A 294 6.30 16.03 -7.79
CA ILE A 294 5.39 14.89 -8.00
C ILE A 294 5.02 14.68 -9.48
N ASP A 295 4.87 15.74 -10.26
CA ASP A 295 4.49 15.58 -11.67
C ASP A 295 5.67 15.08 -12.53
N THR A 296 6.89 15.52 -12.25
CA THR A 296 8.11 14.96 -12.85
C THR A 296 8.23 13.47 -12.54
N ILE A 297 8.05 13.10 -11.27
CA ILE A 297 8.11 11.70 -10.83
C ILE A 297 7.02 10.87 -11.51
N LYS A 298 5.76 11.33 -11.51
CA LYS A 298 4.67 10.62 -12.18
C LYS A 298 4.88 10.48 -13.69
N ALA A 299 5.41 11.51 -14.33
CA ALA A 299 5.73 11.46 -15.76
C ALA A 299 6.81 10.40 -16.03
N ALA A 300 7.89 10.41 -15.25
CA ALA A 300 8.93 9.40 -15.34
C ALA A 300 8.36 7.98 -15.11
N LEU A 301 7.56 7.77 -14.07
CA LEU A 301 6.99 6.45 -13.74
C LEU A 301 5.98 5.90 -14.76
N ARG A 302 5.49 6.69 -15.69
CA ARG A 302 4.65 6.21 -16.80
C ARG A 302 5.45 5.47 -17.86
N GLU A 303 6.75 5.70 -17.92
CA GLU A 303 7.64 5.10 -18.89
C GLU A 303 8.34 3.87 -18.28
N GLN A 304 8.18 2.69 -18.90
CA GLN A 304 8.86 1.48 -18.45
C GLN A 304 10.39 1.63 -18.45
N GLY A 305 10.93 2.41 -19.36
CA GLY A 305 12.36 2.71 -19.45
C GLY A 305 12.92 3.47 -18.24
N THR A 306 12.07 3.93 -17.34
CA THR A 306 12.48 4.54 -16.06
C THR A 306 13.02 3.51 -15.06
N TYR A 307 12.68 2.23 -15.21
CA TYR A 307 13.30 1.17 -14.41
C TYR A 307 14.82 1.25 -14.50
N PHE A 308 15.47 1.19 -13.35
CA PHE A 308 16.92 1.17 -13.27
C PHE A 308 17.43 0.09 -12.32
N GLU A 309 18.57 -0.45 -12.66
CA GLU A 309 19.44 -1.24 -11.82
C GLU A 309 20.86 -0.68 -11.99
N ILE A 310 21.39 -0.03 -10.97
CA ILE A 310 22.69 0.63 -11.02
C ILE A 310 23.59 0.14 -9.88
N PRO A 311 24.92 0.04 -10.10
CA PRO A 311 25.86 -0.19 -9.01
C PRO A 311 25.76 0.96 -7.99
N LEU A 312 25.77 0.63 -6.69
CA LEU A 312 25.78 1.64 -5.64
C LEU A 312 26.93 2.64 -5.82
N MET A 313 28.13 2.13 -6.09
CA MET A 313 29.35 2.92 -6.22
C MET A 313 29.23 4.00 -7.31
N ALA A 314 28.62 3.68 -8.44
CA ALA A 314 28.40 4.63 -9.53
C ALA A 314 27.64 5.90 -9.07
N TRP A 315 26.71 5.78 -8.12
CA TRP A 315 26.00 6.94 -7.59
C TRP A 315 26.75 7.62 -6.44
N LEU A 316 27.43 6.86 -5.58
CA LEU A 316 28.28 7.45 -4.51
C LEU A 316 29.42 8.29 -5.10
N GLU A 317 30.02 7.86 -6.19
CA GLU A 317 31.09 8.55 -6.93
C GLU A 317 30.55 9.64 -7.86
N ARG A 318 29.23 9.79 -7.96
CA ARG A 318 28.56 10.77 -8.81
C ARG A 318 28.92 10.65 -10.28
N GLU A 319 29.02 9.43 -10.79
CA GLU A 319 29.14 9.20 -12.24
C GLU A 319 28.07 9.98 -13.00
N GLN A 320 28.47 10.67 -14.06
CA GLN A 320 27.61 11.61 -14.77
C GLN A 320 26.31 10.94 -15.28
N ALA A 321 26.42 9.77 -15.92
CA ALA A 321 25.25 9.07 -16.47
C ALA A 321 24.26 8.68 -15.38
N THR A 322 24.76 8.14 -14.26
CA THR A 322 23.96 7.73 -13.10
C THR A 322 23.28 8.94 -12.45
N THR A 323 24.05 10.01 -12.20
CA THR A 323 23.51 11.25 -11.60
C THR A 323 22.43 11.86 -12.47
N SER A 324 22.67 11.99 -13.79
CA SER A 324 21.68 12.52 -14.73
C SER A 324 20.40 11.70 -14.77
N ARG A 325 20.50 10.38 -14.69
CA ARG A 325 19.34 9.48 -14.63
C ARG A 325 18.52 9.70 -13.35
N MET A 326 19.17 9.78 -12.20
CA MET A 326 18.49 10.01 -10.92
C MET A 326 17.82 11.40 -10.88
N ASP A 327 18.50 12.41 -11.41
CA ASP A 327 17.96 13.76 -11.52
C ASP A 327 16.73 13.82 -12.46
N ALA A 328 16.75 13.06 -13.54
CA ALA A 328 15.62 13.00 -14.49
C ALA A 328 14.37 12.33 -13.86
N ILE A 329 14.56 11.32 -13.00
CA ILE A 329 13.47 10.59 -12.36
C ILE A 329 12.87 11.37 -11.18
N TYR A 330 13.72 11.89 -10.29
CA TYR A 330 13.29 12.42 -8.99
C TYR A 330 13.36 13.95 -8.90
N GLY A 331 14.00 14.61 -9.87
CA GLY A 331 14.42 15.99 -9.75
C GLY A 331 15.70 16.11 -8.91
N LYS A 332 16.57 17.06 -9.29
CA LYS A 332 17.91 17.22 -8.69
C LYS A 332 17.90 17.40 -7.17
N GLU A 333 16.95 18.19 -6.65
CA GLU A 333 16.86 18.46 -5.21
C GLU A 333 16.55 17.18 -4.42
N VAL A 334 15.56 16.40 -4.86
CA VAL A 334 15.17 15.14 -4.22
C VAL A 334 16.23 14.07 -4.40
N ALA A 335 16.86 13.96 -5.58
CA ALA A 335 17.95 13.02 -5.83
C ALA A 335 19.15 13.29 -4.89
N ASN A 336 19.49 14.56 -4.66
CA ASN A 336 20.55 14.93 -3.71
C ASN A 336 20.18 14.61 -2.27
N ALA A 337 18.92 14.85 -1.86
CA ALA A 337 18.44 14.47 -0.53
C ALA A 337 18.49 12.93 -0.33
N MET A 338 18.09 12.16 -1.35
CA MET A 338 18.18 10.70 -1.34
C MET A 338 19.62 10.21 -1.18
N LEU A 339 20.58 10.79 -1.91
CA LEU A 339 21.99 10.44 -1.81
C LEU A 339 22.58 10.79 -0.43
N LEU A 340 22.18 11.93 0.14
CA LEU A 340 22.58 12.32 1.50
C LEU A 340 22.08 11.27 2.54
N GLY A 341 20.82 10.90 2.46
CA GLY A 341 20.24 9.88 3.35
C GLY A 341 20.90 8.52 3.20
N LEU A 342 21.21 8.12 1.95
CA LEU A 342 21.91 6.88 1.66
C LEU A 342 23.31 6.87 2.29
N ARG A 343 24.07 7.97 2.17
CA ARG A 343 25.39 8.11 2.84
C ARG A 343 25.28 8.01 4.37
N LYS A 344 24.24 8.61 4.97
CA LYS A 344 23.97 8.48 6.41
C LYS A 344 23.64 7.02 6.79
N LEU A 345 22.93 6.29 5.94
CA LEU A 345 22.64 4.86 6.16
C LEU A 345 23.94 4.03 6.07
N ILE A 346 24.78 4.29 5.08
CA ILE A 346 26.08 3.62 4.90
C ILE A 346 27.00 3.90 6.09
N ASN A 347 27.07 5.14 6.58
CA ASN A 347 27.88 5.46 7.77
C ASN A 347 27.47 4.61 8.98
N ARG A 348 26.18 4.24 9.09
CA ARG A 348 25.70 3.38 10.18
C ARG A 348 25.87 1.90 9.88
N PHE A 349 25.76 1.50 8.63
CA PHE A 349 25.86 0.12 8.14
C PHE A 349 26.87 0.03 6.98
N PRO A 350 28.18 0.05 7.28
CA PRO A 350 29.22 0.09 6.24
C PRO A 350 29.19 -1.07 5.25
N SER A 351 28.61 -2.22 5.64
CA SER A 351 28.45 -3.37 4.73
C SER A 351 27.55 -3.10 3.51
N ILE A 352 26.82 -2.00 3.51
CA ILE A 352 26.06 -1.55 2.32
C ILE A 352 27.01 -1.12 1.21
N GLU A 353 28.15 -0.48 1.55
CA GLU A 353 29.17 -0.03 0.60
C GLU A 353 29.99 -1.23 0.12
N HIS A 354 29.47 -1.89 -0.92
CA HIS A 354 30.07 -3.08 -1.51
C HIS A 354 29.89 -3.07 -3.02
N ASN A 355 30.82 -3.62 -3.77
CA ASN A 355 30.81 -3.63 -5.24
C ASN A 355 29.60 -4.37 -5.83
N GLU A 356 29.08 -5.36 -5.12
CA GLU A 356 27.89 -6.12 -5.54
C GLU A 356 26.57 -5.51 -5.06
N THR A 357 26.61 -4.38 -4.34
CA THR A 357 25.40 -3.66 -3.96
C THR A 357 24.83 -2.93 -5.16
N ARG A 358 23.54 -3.14 -5.38
CA ARG A 358 22.78 -2.49 -6.45
C ARG A 358 21.66 -1.65 -5.89
N LEU A 359 21.35 -0.57 -6.58
CA LEU A 359 20.16 0.23 -6.36
C LEU A 359 19.19 -0.06 -7.50
N ILE A 360 17.99 -0.51 -7.14
CA ILE A 360 16.96 -0.92 -8.09
C ILE A 360 15.71 -0.08 -7.85
N GLY A 361 15.24 0.58 -8.87
CA GLY A 361 14.13 1.51 -8.75
C GLY A 361 13.38 1.75 -10.05
N PRO A 362 12.46 2.70 -9.99
CA PRO A 362 12.08 3.56 -8.86
C PRO A 362 11.04 2.94 -7.92
N THR A 363 10.88 3.52 -6.72
CA THR A 363 9.71 3.29 -5.85
C THR A 363 8.95 4.58 -5.60
N LEU A 364 7.62 4.47 -5.52
CA LEU A 364 6.71 5.53 -5.06
C LEU A 364 5.83 4.93 -3.97
N GLU A 365 6.12 5.32 -2.73
CA GLU A 365 5.42 4.78 -1.57
C GLU A 365 4.37 5.74 -1.02
N GLY A 366 4.54 7.04 -1.13
CA GLY A 366 3.60 8.09 -0.79
C GLY A 366 3.39 9.06 -1.92
N ILE A 367 2.13 9.34 -2.25
CA ILE A 367 1.75 10.20 -3.37
C ILE A 367 1.51 11.66 -2.98
N GLY A 368 1.74 12.01 -1.72
CA GLY A 368 1.60 13.37 -1.19
C GLY A 368 0.20 13.65 -0.67
N TRP A 369 -0.82 13.70 -1.52
CA TRP A 369 -2.17 14.14 -1.20
C TRP A 369 -3.16 12.99 -1.13
N TYR A 370 -3.96 12.98 -0.07
CA TYR A 370 -4.94 11.95 0.20
C TYR A 370 -6.28 12.57 0.57
N PRO A 371 -7.40 11.89 0.31
CA PRO A 371 -8.71 12.41 0.67
C PRO A 371 -8.80 12.65 2.18
N GLU A 372 -9.47 13.75 2.55
CA GLU A 372 -9.79 14.03 3.94
C GLU A 372 -10.94 13.12 4.37
N VAL A 373 -10.73 12.33 5.41
CA VAL A 373 -11.71 11.41 5.96
C VAL A 373 -11.91 11.65 7.45
N ASP A 374 -13.11 11.37 7.93
CA ASP A 374 -13.44 11.41 9.35
C ASP A 374 -12.93 10.18 10.13
N GLY A 375 -13.29 10.08 11.40
CA GLY A 375 -12.90 8.95 12.25
C GLY A 375 -13.51 7.62 11.88
N THR A 376 -14.48 7.56 10.96
CA THR A 376 -15.05 6.33 10.39
C THR A 376 -14.49 6.01 9.00
N LEU A 377 -13.52 6.78 8.54
CA LEU A 377 -12.93 6.75 7.20
C LEU A 377 -13.87 7.22 6.09
N ARG A 378 -14.90 7.99 6.44
CA ARG A 378 -15.89 8.56 5.53
C ARG A 378 -15.45 9.92 5.02
N LEU A 379 -15.71 10.21 3.73
CA LEU A 379 -15.54 11.54 3.16
C LEU A 379 -16.60 12.53 3.76
N PRO A 380 -16.25 13.80 3.96
CA PRO A 380 -17.23 14.81 4.31
C PRO A 380 -18.37 14.90 3.29
N ASN A 381 -19.60 15.12 3.76
CA ASN A 381 -20.79 15.42 2.98
C ASN A 381 -21.24 14.37 1.95
N ARG A 382 -20.68 13.16 1.95
CA ARG A 382 -21.14 12.09 1.05
C ARG A 382 -20.95 10.70 1.68
N PRO A 383 -21.79 9.72 1.34
CA PRO A 383 -21.72 8.36 1.86
C PRO A 383 -20.64 7.54 1.12
N THR A 384 -19.39 8.01 1.23
CA THR A 384 -18.21 7.37 0.60
C THR A 384 -17.15 7.14 1.66
N TRP A 385 -16.65 5.92 1.76
CA TRP A 385 -15.54 5.54 2.64
C TRP A 385 -14.29 5.24 1.85
N VAL A 386 -13.12 5.63 2.38
CA VAL A 386 -11.82 5.36 1.75
C VAL A 386 -10.99 4.52 2.69
N VAL A 387 -10.67 3.30 2.27
CA VAL A 387 -10.06 2.27 3.13
C VAL A 387 -8.72 1.77 2.58
N GLY A 388 -7.95 1.11 3.42
CA GLY A 388 -6.62 0.63 3.08
C GLY A 388 -5.66 1.76 2.75
N ASP A 389 -4.68 1.48 1.89
CA ASP A 389 -3.63 2.44 1.51
C ASP A 389 -4.18 3.71 0.83
N ALA A 390 -5.36 3.65 0.23
CA ALA A 390 -5.99 4.79 -0.47
C ALA A 390 -6.31 5.97 0.46
N CYS A 391 -6.55 5.73 1.76
CA CYS A 391 -6.81 6.81 2.72
C CYS A 391 -5.54 7.56 3.16
N GLY A 392 -4.34 7.02 2.87
CA GLY A 392 -3.05 7.62 3.23
C GLY A 392 -2.69 7.60 4.72
N LEU A 393 -3.54 7.05 5.58
CA LEU A 393 -3.33 7.05 7.03
C LEU A 393 -2.43 5.90 7.49
N PHE A 394 -2.58 4.73 6.87
CA PHE A 394 -1.89 3.51 7.25
C PHE A 394 -1.64 2.63 6.02
N ARG A 395 -0.76 1.64 6.19
CA ARG A 395 -0.39 0.68 5.15
C ARG A 395 -0.14 -0.70 5.72
N GLY A 396 -0.22 -1.69 4.84
CA GLY A 396 0.04 -3.08 5.11
C GLY A 396 -1.22 -3.93 5.07
N ILE A 397 -1.05 -5.24 4.85
CA ILE A 397 -2.16 -6.16 4.61
C ILE A 397 -3.10 -6.23 5.82
N VAL A 398 -2.55 -6.37 7.04
CA VAL A 398 -3.33 -6.39 8.29
C VAL A 398 -4.14 -5.11 8.45
N ALA A 399 -3.50 -3.95 8.24
CA ALA A 399 -4.18 -2.66 8.33
C ALA A 399 -5.28 -2.51 7.27
N ALA A 400 -5.07 -3.05 6.08
CA ALA A 400 -6.04 -3.04 5.01
C ALA A 400 -7.29 -3.87 5.38
N PHE A 401 -7.11 -5.10 5.87
CA PHE A 401 -8.22 -5.93 6.36
C PHE A 401 -9.00 -5.24 7.46
N ILE A 402 -8.31 -4.76 8.50
CA ILE A 402 -8.94 -4.09 9.64
C ILE A 402 -9.72 -2.85 9.17
N SER A 403 -9.13 -2.01 8.32
CA SER A 403 -9.77 -0.77 7.88
C SER A 403 -11.02 -1.02 7.02
N GLY A 404 -11.00 -2.04 6.17
CA GLY A 404 -12.15 -2.43 5.37
C GLY A 404 -13.32 -2.91 6.22
N HIS A 405 -13.06 -3.81 7.15
CA HIS A 405 -14.06 -4.33 8.09
C HIS A 405 -14.60 -3.23 9.02
N TYR A 406 -13.72 -2.38 9.54
CA TYR A 406 -14.06 -1.24 10.38
C TYR A 406 -15.00 -0.26 9.68
N ALA A 407 -14.66 0.17 8.47
CA ALA A 407 -15.47 1.10 7.69
C ALA A 407 -16.82 0.50 7.30
N ALA A 408 -16.86 -0.79 6.97
CA ALA A 408 -18.09 -1.49 6.63
C ALA A 408 -19.12 -1.48 7.77
N SER A 409 -18.68 -1.49 9.04
CA SER A 409 -19.57 -1.33 10.19
C SER A 409 -20.25 0.06 10.20
N ALA A 410 -19.53 1.11 9.81
CA ALA A 410 -20.12 2.45 9.67
C ALA A 410 -21.05 2.57 8.45
N VAL A 411 -20.76 1.84 7.36
CA VAL A 411 -21.66 1.74 6.21
C VAL A 411 -22.99 1.11 6.60
N LEU A 412 -22.98 0.02 7.36
CA LEU A 412 -24.20 -0.65 7.84
C LEU A 412 -25.06 0.32 8.68
N ALA A 413 -24.46 1.00 9.65
CA ALA A 413 -25.19 1.99 10.47
C ALA A 413 -25.81 3.09 9.60
N THR A 414 -25.10 3.58 8.59
CA THR A 414 -25.62 4.58 7.66
C THR A 414 -26.79 4.03 6.82
N LEU A 415 -26.73 2.77 6.38
CA LEU A 415 -27.81 2.16 5.60
C LEU A 415 -29.07 1.88 6.44
N GLU A 416 -28.93 1.69 7.74
CA GLU A 416 -30.05 1.59 8.67
C GLU A 416 -30.79 2.93 8.83
N GLU A 417 -30.06 4.05 8.80
CA GLU A 417 -30.65 5.39 8.83
C GLU A 417 -31.46 5.74 7.56
N TYR A 418 -31.16 5.08 6.43
CA TYR A 418 -31.86 5.25 5.14
C TYR A 418 -33.02 4.26 4.93
N ALA A 419 -33.20 3.27 5.82
CA ALA A 419 -34.25 2.24 5.71
C ALA A 419 -35.54 2.71 6.37
#